data_96fb1564e6c9f7393f7aca58d9af4f2f
#
_entry.id   96fb1564e6c9f7393f7aca58d9af4f2f
#
_cell.length_a   1.000
_cell.length_b   1.000
_cell.length_c   1.000
_cell.angle_alpha   90.00
_cell.angle_beta   90.00
_cell.angle_gamma   90.00
#
_symmetry.space_group_name_H-M   'P 1'
#
loop_
_entity.id
_entity.type
_entity.pdbx_description
1 polymer ?
#
loop_
_entity_poly.entity_id
_entity_poly.type
_entity_poly.pdbx_seq_one_letter_code
_entity_poly.pdbx_strand_id
1 'polypeptide(L)' 'MNLEAVIVKLNRLLNQKLEDLSVAVTSGAIDNMEKYNYIIGQIKALESVRQELSNLLNDKEQKNGTVVDIKNTPTK' A
#
# COMPACT_ATOMS: atom_id res chain seq x y z
N MET A 1 -13.43 10.21 15.34
CA MET A 1 -12.25 9.79 14.57
C MET A 1 -12.57 9.80 13.09
N ASN A 2 -11.68 10.32 12.29
CA ASN A 2 -11.87 10.40 10.86
C ASN A 2 -11.20 9.20 10.19
N LEU A 3 -12.00 8.38 9.51
CA LEU A 3 -11.49 7.17 8.86
C LEU A 3 -10.46 7.50 7.79
N GLU A 4 -10.70 8.54 7.02
CA GLU A 4 -9.75 8.93 5.99
C GLU A 4 -8.40 9.32 6.58
N ALA A 5 -8.41 10.02 7.71
CA ALA A 5 -7.18 10.38 8.37
C ALA A 5 -6.42 9.14 8.85
N VAL A 6 -7.16 8.15 9.33
CA VAL A 6 -6.54 6.89 9.77
C VAL A 6 -5.89 6.19 8.58
N ILE A 7 -6.60 6.12 7.45
CA ILE A 7 -6.07 5.46 6.27
C ILE A 7 -4.82 6.18 5.76
N VAL A 8 -4.83 7.51 5.77
CA VAL A 8 -3.66 8.28 5.34
C VAL A 8 -2.47 7.99 6.26
N LYS A 9 -2.71 7.93 7.56
CA LYS A 9 -1.64 7.61 8.51
C LYS A 9 -1.09 6.21 8.29
N LEU A 10 -1.98 5.24 8.08
CA LEU A 10 -1.54 3.87 7.81
C LEU A 10 -0.70 3.81 6.53
N ASN A 11 -1.14 4.52 5.51
CA ASN A 11 -0.40 4.54 4.25
C ASN A 11 1.00 5.12 4.45
N ARG A 12 1.09 6.17 5.26
CA ARG A 12 2.39 6.77 5.56
C ARG A 12 3.30 5.79 6.30
N LEU A 13 2.74 5.06 7.26
CA LEU A 13 3.51 4.06 7.99
C LEU A 13 3.98 2.94 7.09
N LEU A 14 3.12 2.51 6.17
CA LEU A 14 3.49 1.48 5.22
C LEU A 14 4.62 1.94 4.32
N ASN A 15 4.54 3.17 3.82
CA ASN A 15 5.60 3.71 2.97
C ASN A 15 6.92 3.81 3.73
N GLN A 16 6.86 4.20 4.99
CA GLN A 16 8.07 4.29 5.80
C GLN A 16 8.70 2.92 6.01
N LYS A 17 7.88 1.92 6.30
CA LYS A 17 8.39 0.56 6.49
C LYS A 17 8.98 0.01 5.20
N LEU A 18 8.33 0.30 4.07
CA LEU A 18 8.87 -0.12 2.78
C LEU A 18 10.21 0.52 2.51
N GLU A 19 10.34 1.79 2.82
CA GLU A 19 11.62 2.48 2.64
C GLU A 19 12.70 1.88 3.52
N ASP A 20 12.37 1.61 4.79
CA ASP A 20 13.32 1.00 5.71
C ASP A 20 13.81 -0.34 5.18
N LEU A 21 12.91 -1.14 4.65
CA LEU A 21 13.27 -2.45 4.11
C LEU A 21 14.11 -2.30 2.84
N SER A 22 13.77 -1.33 2.00
CA SER A 22 14.58 -1.05 0.79
C SER A 22 16.00 -0.66 1.16
N VAL A 23 16.15 0.20 2.16
CA VAL A 23 17.46 0.61 2.63
C VAL A 23 18.24 -0.60 3.14
N ALA A 24 17.57 -1.49 3.87
CA ALA A 24 18.24 -2.69 4.37
C ALA A 24 18.76 -3.56 3.23
N VAL A 25 17.97 -3.68 2.15
CA VAL A 25 18.39 -4.50 1.00
C VAL A 25 19.56 -3.86 0.27
N THR A 26 19.53 -2.53 0.12
CA THR A 26 20.54 -1.85 -0.71
C THR A 26 21.78 -1.43 0.06
N SER A 27 21.76 -1.49 1.38
CA SER A 27 22.87 -1.01 2.20
C SER A 27 24.01 -2.02 2.32
N GLY A 28 23.79 -3.26 1.88
CA GLY A 28 24.79 -4.30 2.04
C GLY A 28 24.71 -5.02 3.39
N ALA A 29 23.71 -4.70 4.19
CA ALA A 29 23.57 -5.35 5.50
C ALA A 29 23.07 -6.78 5.39
N ILE A 30 22.51 -7.14 4.24
CA ILE A 30 21.97 -8.48 4.03
C ILE A 30 23.02 -9.32 3.34
N ASP A 31 23.46 -10.37 4.00
CA ASP A 31 24.62 -11.14 3.58
C ASP A 31 24.31 -12.57 3.17
N ASN A 32 23.03 -12.94 3.12
CA ASN A 32 22.69 -14.28 2.63
C ASN A 32 21.32 -14.28 1.99
N MET A 33 21.07 -15.32 1.20
CA MET A 33 19.85 -15.41 0.41
C MET A 33 18.61 -15.60 1.28
N GLU A 34 18.76 -16.28 2.40
CA GLU A 34 17.63 -16.52 3.28
C GLU A 34 17.09 -15.21 3.83
N LYS A 35 17.97 -14.36 4.31
CA LYS A 35 17.59 -13.05 4.81
C LYS A 35 17.01 -12.18 3.69
N TYR A 36 17.64 -12.24 2.53
CA TYR A 36 17.17 -11.49 1.38
C TYR A 36 15.73 -11.88 1.03
N ASN A 37 15.47 -13.18 0.93
CA ASN A 37 14.13 -13.66 0.58
C ASN A 37 13.10 -13.27 1.63
N TYR A 38 13.49 -13.31 2.90
CA TYR A 38 12.61 -12.90 3.98
C TYR A 38 12.18 -11.45 3.82
N ILE A 39 13.14 -10.57 3.56
CA ILE A 39 12.85 -9.15 3.43
C ILE A 39 12.06 -8.86 2.16
N ILE A 40 12.39 -9.53 1.06
CA ILE A 40 11.60 -9.37 -0.18
C ILE A 40 10.17 -9.79 0.06
N GLY A 41 9.94 -10.87 0.81
CA GLY A 41 8.60 -11.29 1.16
C GLY A 41 7.85 -10.23 1.96
N GLN A 42 8.52 -9.59 2.90
CA GLN A 42 7.92 -8.52 3.67
C GLN A 42 7.57 -7.33 2.79
N ILE A 43 8.45 -6.96 1.87
CA ILE A 43 8.19 -5.86 0.95
C ILE A 43 6.96 -6.16 0.11
N LYS A 44 6.87 -7.37 -0.43
CA LYS A 44 5.73 -7.74 -1.27
C LYS A 44 4.42 -7.71 -0.47
N ALA A 45 4.44 -8.18 0.77
CA ALA A 45 3.26 -8.18 1.61
C ALA A 45 2.81 -6.75 1.91
N LEU A 46 3.76 -5.87 2.24
CA LEU A 46 3.44 -4.50 2.56
C LEU A 46 2.93 -3.75 1.33
N GLU A 47 3.52 -4.02 0.17
CA GLU A 47 3.04 -3.41 -1.06
C GLU A 47 1.61 -3.84 -1.38
N SER A 48 1.29 -5.10 -1.11
CA SER A 48 -0.06 -5.61 -1.31
C SER A 48 -1.05 -4.87 -0.40
N VAL A 49 -0.69 -4.70 0.87
CA VAL A 49 -1.55 -3.98 1.79
C VAL A 49 -1.71 -2.52 1.36
N ARG A 50 -0.62 -1.89 0.93
CA ARG A 50 -0.68 -0.51 0.48
C ARG A 50 -1.62 -0.37 -0.72
N GLN A 51 -1.56 -1.34 -1.64
CA GLN A 51 -2.44 -1.32 -2.80
C GLN A 51 -3.91 -1.43 -2.36
N GLU A 52 -4.18 -2.29 -1.39
CA GLU A 52 -5.54 -2.45 -0.89
C GLU A 52 -6.05 -1.18 -0.24
N LEU A 53 -5.19 -0.50 0.50
CA LEU A 53 -5.59 0.77 1.11
C LEU A 53 -5.89 1.81 0.06
N SER A 54 -5.09 1.87 -1.00
CA SER A 54 -5.34 2.78 -2.10
C SER A 54 -6.68 2.47 -2.77
N ASN A 55 -6.98 1.19 -2.95
CA ASN A 55 -8.25 0.78 -3.54
C ASN A 55 -9.43 1.21 -2.66
N LEU A 56 -9.29 1.02 -1.36
CA LEU A 56 -10.35 1.43 -0.44
C LEU A 56 -10.59 2.93 -0.49
N LEU A 57 -9.52 3.69 -0.56
CA LEU A 57 -9.62 5.15 -0.62
C LEU A 57 -10.28 5.58 -1.92
N ASN A 58 -9.92 4.96 -3.02
CA ASN A 58 -10.52 5.26 -4.31
C ASN A 58 -12.01 4.92 -4.33
N ASP A 59 -12.37 3.77 -3.76
CA ASP A 59 -13.76 3.37 -3.68
C ASP A 59 -14.57 4.41 -2.90
N LYS A 60 -14.03 4.88 -1.80
CA LYS A 60 -14.71 5.85 -0.98
C LYS A 60 -14.89 7.16 -1.75
N GLU A 61 -13.87 7.58 -2.46
CA GLU A 61 -13.95 8.80 -3.26
C GLU A 61 -14.96 8.69 -4.38
N GLN A 62 -15.02 7.54 -5.03
CA GLN A 62 -15.98 7.32 -6.08
C GLN A 62 -17.41 7.38 -5.55
N LYS A 63 -17.65 6.76 -4.41
CA LYS A 63 -18.97 6.80 -3.81
C LYS A 63 -19.41 8.21 -3.45
N ASN A 64 -18.47 9.00 -3.00
CA ASN A 64 -18.77 10.37 -2.63
C ASN A 64 -18.90 11.27 -3.83
N GLY A 65 -18.17 10.97 -4.86
CA GLY A 65 -18.10 11.82 -6.03
C GLY A 65 -19.19 11.61 -7.03
N THR A 66 -19.81 10.59 -7.13
CA THR A 66 -20.65 10.42 -8.08
C THR A 66 -21.44 9.80 -8.48
N VAL A 67 -21.76 9.91 -8.80
CA VAL A 67 -22.22 9.34 -9.17
C VAL A 67 -22.25 8.72 -10.28
N VAL A 68 -22.13 8.74 -10.77
CA VAL A 68 -21.87 8.18 -11.59
C VAL A 68 -21.66 7.47 -12.33
N ASP A 69 -21.53 7.42 -12.47
CA ASP A 69 -21.05 6.74 -13.17
C ASP A 69 -21.22 5.63 -13.39
N ILE A 70 -21.76 5.35 -13.25
CA ILE A 70 -21.53 4.44 -13.33
C ILE A 70 -21.88 3.63 -14.10
N LYS A 71 -22.32 3.78 -14.44
CA LYS A 71 -22.27 2.99 -15.03
C LYS A 71 -21.77 2.67 -15.84
N ASN A 72 -21.74 3.30 -15.92
CA ASN A 72 -21.04 3.04 -16.38
C ASN A 72 -20.40 2.49 -16.68
N THR A 73 -20.59 2.42 -16.63
CA THR A 73 -19.82 1.87 -16.61
C THR A 73 -19.49 1.12 -16.72
N PRO A 74 -19.55 0.86 -16.88
CA PRO A 74 -18.96 0.06 -16.78
C PRO A 74 -18.57 -0.63 -16.96
N THR A 75 -18.76 -0.72 -17.00
CA THR A 75 -18.17 -1.30 -16.89
C THR A 75 -17.82 -1.82 -17.07
N LYS A 76 -18.11 -2.01 -17.24
CA LYS A 76 -17.66 -2.44 -17.10
C LYS A 76 -17.40 -2.87 -17.04
#